data_ee37c4d5bfc532a446887b0b3f854691
#
_entry.id   ee37c4d5bfc532a446887b0b3f854691
#
_cell.length_a   1.000
_cell.length_b   1.000
_cell.length_c   1.000
_cell.angle_alpha   90.00
_cell.angle_beta   90.00
_cell.angle_gamma   90.00
#
_symmetry.space_group_name_H-M   'P 1'
#
loop_
_entity.id
_entity.type
_entity.pdbx_description
1 polymer ?
#
loop_
_entity_poly.entity_id
_entity_poly.type
_entity_poly.pdbx_seq_one_letter_code
_entity_poly.pdbx_strand_id
1 'polypeptide(L)'
;MNDVKLKIALQKSGRLSESSINLLKKCGIKFDNGISKLKSAARNFPLEIFFLRDDDIPQYVEDGVADIGIVGENILAEENRRVVKIESLGFGVCRLAVAVPKSFEYNSVKDLEGCKIATSYPTILGDFLRRNSVEAEIHTISGSVEIAPGIGLADAVCDLVSSGSTLFTNGLREVETVLRSEAVLIARPNLEVSSQAILDKLLFRLKAVKAAEANKYILLNAPDERLAEIIELLPGMKSPTVMPLAEKGWSSIHSVIAESDFWETVENLKNKGAEGILVLSIDQMIN
;
A
#
# COMPACT_ATOMS: atom_id res chain seq x y z
N MET A 1 -28.17 -8.54 23.79
CA MET A 1 -26.98 -7.68 23.84
C MET A 1 -26.65 -7.32 22.41
N ASN A 2 -26.65 -6.03 22.03
CA ASN A 2 -26.17 -5.63 20.72
C ASN A 2 -24.67 -5.93 20.69
N ASP A 3 -24.25 -6.93 19.88
CA ASP A 3 -22.83 -7.21 19.68
C ASP A 3 -22.19 -5.97 19.04
N VAL A 4 -21.28 -5.33 19.76
CA VAL A 4 -20.52 -4.18 19.26
C VAL A 4 -19.77 -4.61 18.02
N LYS A 5 -19.93 -3.86 16.93
CA LYS A 5 -19.21 -4.06 15.66
C LYS A 5 -18.36 -2.85 15.35
N LEU A 6 -17.13 -3.08 14.97
CA LEU A 6 -16.26 -2.05 14.43
C LEU A 6 -16.74 -1.70 13.01
N LYS A 7 -16.88 -0.41 12.72
CA LYS A 7 -17.33 0.08 11.41
C LYS A 7 -16.12 0.56 10.60
N ILE A 8 -15.92 -0.04 9.44
CA ILE A 8 -14.83 0.31 8.52
C ILE A 8 -15.38 0.91 7.23
N ALA A 9 -14.84 2.04 6.82
CA ALA A 9 -15.09 2.65 5.52
C ALA A 9 -14.02 2.22 4.50
N LEU A 10 -14.45 1.74 3.34
CA LEU A 10 -13.61 1.35 2.20
C LEU A 10 -14.06 2.10 0.95
N GLN A 11 -13.15 2.34 0.03
CA GLN A 11 -13.49 2.83 -1.30
C GLN A 11 -14.41 1.85 -2.02
N LYS A 12 -15.46 2.38 -2.68
CA LYS A 12 -16.51 1.58 -3.35
C LYS A 12 -16.00 0.87 -4.61
N SER A 13 -15.09 1.48 -5.37
CA SER A 13 -14.61 0.98 -6.65
C SER A 13 -13.17 1.46 -6.92
N GLY A 14 -12.49 0.79 -7.86
CA GLY A 14 -11.12 1.12 -8.22
C GLY A 14 -10.08 0.23 -7.52
N ARG A 15 -8.80 0.45 -7.85
CA ARG A 15 -7.68 -0.39 -7.39
C ARG A 15 -7.56 -0.45 -5.86
N LEU A 16 -7.75 0.67 -5.19
CA LEU A 16 -7.69 0.73 -3.72
C LEU A 16 -8.79 -0.12 -3.08
N SER A 17 -10.00 -0.11 -3.66
CA SER A 17 -11.13 -0.93 -3.23
C SER A 17 -10.81 -2.42 -3.32
N GLU A 18 -10.30 -2.88 -4.46
CA GLU A 18 -9.96 -4.29 -4.70
C GLU A 18 -8.87 -4.77 -3.74
N SER A 19 -7.81 -3.97 -3.56
CA SER A 19 -6.72 -4.28 -2.65
C SER A 19 -7.17 -4.32 -1.19
N SER A 20 -8.01 -3.38 -0.76
CA SER A 20 -8.57 -3.32 0.60
C SER A 20 -9.48 -4.54 0.89
N ILE A 21 -10.33 -4.90 -0.05
CA ILE A 21 -11.19 -6.09 0.05
C ILE A 21 -10.34 -7.36 0.14
N ASN A 22 -9.31 -7.46 -0.70
CA ASN A 22 -8.39 -8.60 -0.71
C ASN A 22 -7.62 -8.72 0.61
N LEU A 23 -7.13 -7.61 1.14
CA LEU A 23 -6.45 -7.56 2.44
C LEU A 23 -7.35 -8.09 3.57
N LEU A 24 -8.61 -7.63 3.65
CA LEU A 24 -9.56 -8.13 4.66
C LEU A 24 -9.84 -9.63 4.49
N LYS A 25 -9.93 -10.13 3.25
CA LYS A 25 -10.09 -11.57 2.97
C LYS A 25 -8.87 -12.37 3.42
N LYS A 26 -7.64 -11.89 3.15
CA LYS A 26 -6.39 -12.49 3.63
C LYS A 26 -6.30 -12.51 5.16
N CYS A 27 -6.91 -11.51 5.83
CA CYS A 27 -7.10 -11.52 7.29
C CYS A 27 -8.14 -12.54 7.77
N GLY A 28 -8.68 -13.37 6.88
CA GLY A 28 -9.69 -14.39 7.19
C GLY A 28 -11.10 -13.83 7.47
N ILE A 29 -11.38 -12.59 7.07
CA ILE A 29 -12.67 -11.94 7.27
C ILE A 29 -13.59 -12.27 6.10
N LYS A 30 -14.74 -12.90 6.38
CA LYS A 30 -15.72 -13.36 5.38
C LYS A 30 -16.90 -12.41 5.33
N PHE A 31 -17.11 -11.77 4.18
CA PHE A 31 -18.24 -10.85 3.93
C PHE A 31 -18.63 -10.86 2.46
N ASP A 32 -19.83 -10.35 2.17
CA ASP A 32 -20.32 -10.21 0.79
C ASP A 32 -19.89 -8.85 0.23
N ASN A 33 -19.14 -8.87 -0.86
CA ASN A 33 -18.69 -7.67 -1.57
C ASN A 33 -19.47 -7.45 -2.88
N GLY A 34 -20.80 -7.55 -2.83
CA GLY A 34 -21.64 -7.27 -3.99
C GLY A 34 -21.45 -5.82 -4.46
N ILE A 35 -21.13 -5.63 -5.75
CA ILE A 35 -20.79 -4.34 -6.40
C ILE A 35 -21.89 -3.26 -6.20
N SER A 36 -23.13 -3.67 -5.91
CA SER A 36 -24.27 -2.76 -5.68
C SER A 36 -24.52 -2.42 -4.20
N LYS A 37 -23.82 -3.04 -3.26
CA LYS A 37 -24.06 -2.83 -1.84
C LYS A 37 -23.23 -1.68 -1.30
N LEU A 38 -23.87 -0.74 -0.61
CA LEU A 38 -23.19 0.34 0.12
C LEU A 38 -22.76 -0.11 1.53
N LYS A 39 -23.25 -1.26 1.99
CA LYS A 39 -23.00 -1.77 3.34
C LYS A 39 -22.96 -3.30 3.33
N SER A 40 -22.03 -3.89 4.09
CA SER A 40 -21.90 -5.33 4.31
C SER A 40 -21.48 -5.61 5.75
N ALA A 41 -21.93 -6.72 6.32
CA ALA A 41 -21.48 -7.20 7.62
C ALA A 41 -20.62 -8.46 7.45
N ALA A 42 -19.51 -8.53 8.18
CA ALA A 42 -18.72 -9.74 8.22
C ALA A 42 -19.44 -10.84 9.03
N ARG A 43 -19.28 -12.11 8.59
CA ARG A 43 -19.96 -13.26 9.17
C ARG A 43 -19.21 -13.89 10.35
N ASN A 44 -17.91 -13.73 10.39
CA ASN A 44 -17.00 -14.40 11.33
C ASN A 44 -16.07 -13.45 12.10
N PHE A 45 -16.34 -12.15 11.99
CA PHE A 45 -15.60 -11.11 12.69
C PHE A 45 -16.56 -9.94 12.99
N PRO A 46 -16.49 -9.27 14.14
CA PRO A 46 -17.39 -8.19 14.48
C PRO A 46 -17.07 -6.90 13.71
N LEU A 47 -17.23 -6.95 12.38
CA LEU A 47 -16.93 -5.86 11.45
C LEU A 47 -18.16 -5.54 10.59
N GLU A 48 -18.43 -4.27 10.41
CA GLU A 48 -19.39 -3.72 9.47
C GLU A 48 -18.66 -2.84 8.47
N ILE A 49 -18.88 -3.04 7.17
CA ILE A 49 -18.14 -2.42 6.09
C ILE A 49 -19.05 -1.45 5.33
N PHE A 50 -18.62 -0.21 5.18
CA PHE A 50 -19.24 0.80 4.32
C PHE A 50 -18.41 0.99 3.06
N PHE A 51 -19.07 1.05 1.90
CA PHE A 51 -18.45 1.31 0.62
C PHE A 51 -18.79 2.73 0.17
N LEU A 52 -17.83 3.63 0.24
CA LEU A 52 -17.98 5.06 0.04
C LEU A 52 -17.10 5.57 -1.12
N ARG A 53 -17.20 6.85 -1.45
CA ARG A 53 -16.17 7.54 -2.23
C ARG A 53 -14.93 7.71 -1.36
N ASP A 54 -13.75 7.64 -1.98
CA ASP A 54 -12.47 7.80 -1.27
C ASP A 54 -12.37 9.17 -0.56
N ASP A 55 -12.77 10.24 -1.24
CA ASP A 55 -12.75 11.61 -0.68
C ASP A 55 -13.63 11.76 0.56
N ASP A 56 -14.72 11.01 0.65
CA ASP A 56 -15.67 11.07 1.77
C ASP A 56 -15.17 10.29 3.01
N ILE A 57 -14.28 9.31 2.84
CA ILE A 57 -13.87 8.39 3.93
C ILE A 57 -13.31 9.13 5.15
N PRO A 58 -12.38 10.10 5.03
CA PRO A 58 -11.84 10.80 6.19
C PRO A 58 -12.93 11.54 6.99
N GLN A 59 -13.90 12.14 6.31
CA GLN A 59 -15.01 12.83 6.97
C GLN A 59 -15.92 11.84 7.72
N TYR A 60 -16.29 10.71 7.11
CA TYR A 60 -17.12 9.69 7.77
C TYR A 60 -16.46 9.13 9.03
N VAL A 61 -15.12 9.06 9.03
CA VAL A 61 -14.34 8.65 10.21
C VAL A 61 -14.30 9.76 11.25
N GLU A 62 -14.06 11.02 10.86
CA GLU A 62 -14.06 12.17 11.76
C GLU A 62 -15.41 12.35 12.45
N ASP A 63 -16.51 12.22 11.71
CA ASP A 63 -17.89 12.37 12.20
C ASP A 63 -18.35 11.16 13.05
N GLY A 64 -17.55 10.09 13.15
CA GLY A 64 -17.86 8.88 13.94
C GLY A 64 -18.94 7.99 13.31
N VAL A 65 -19.28 8.20 12.03
CA VAL A 65 -20.16 7.30 11.27
C VAL A 65 -19.45 5.98 10.99
N ALA A 66 -18.15 6.05 10.66
CA ALA A 66 -17.22 4.94 10.67
C ALA A 66 -16.22 5.09 11.82
N ASP A 67 -15.74 3.98 12.37
CA ASP A 67 -14.72 3.97 13.41
C ASP A 67 -13.31 4.06 12.81
N ILE A 68 -13.14 3.40 11.67
CA ILE A 68 -11.89 3.32 10.92
C ILE A 68 -12.15 3.41 9.41
N GLY A 69 -11.10 3.69 8.63
CA GLY A 69 -11.18 3.73 7.17
C GLY A 69 -9.88 3.31 6.51
N ILE A 70 -9.96 2.82 5.26
CA ILE A 70 -8.79 2.64 4.40
C ILE A 70 -8.88 3.66 3.27
N VAL A 71 -7.83 4.48 3.15
CA VAL A 71 -7.77 5.62 2.23
C VAL A 71 -6.34 5.81 1.73
N GLY A 72 -6.17 6.49 0.60
CA GLY A 72 -4.84 6.95 0.16
C GLY A 72 -4.30 8.05 1.07
N GLU A 73 -3.02 8.04 1.36
CA GLU A 73 -2.38 9.08 2.18
C GLU A 73 -2.50 10.48 1.54
N ASN A 74 -2.59 10.53 0.19
CA ASN A 74 -2.89 11.75 -0.56
C ASN A 74 -4.26 12.34 -0.19
N ILE A 75 -5.30 11.51 -0.06
CA ILE A 75 -6.64 11.97 0.34
C ILE A 75 -6.62 12.47 1.78
N LEU A 76 -5.93 11.74 2.67
CA LEU A 76 -5.78 12.17 4.07
C LEU A 76 -5.10 13.55 4.17
N ALA A 77 -4.07 13.79 3.37
CA ALA A 77 -3.34 15.04 3.33
C ALA A 77 -4.18 16.18 2.70
N GLU A 78 -4.94 15.88 1.64
CA GLU A 78 -5.77 16.87 0.94
C GLU A 78 -6.94 17.33 1.82
N GLU A 79 -7.67 16.38 2.42
CA GLU A 79 -8.85 16.64 3.23
C GLU A 79 -8.55 17.23 4.59
N ASN A 80 -7.33 17.03 5.10
CA ASN A 80 -6.82 17.59 6.37
C ASN A 80 -7.79 17.43 7.55
N ARG A 81 -8.43 16.24 7.68
CA ARG A 81 -9.41 15.92 8.72
C ARG A 81 -8.75 15.49 10.03
N ARG A 82 -9.48 15.62 11.14
CA ARG A 82 -9.03 15.20 12.48
C ARG A 82 -9.21 13.69 12.66
N VAL A 83 -8.36 12.92 11.99
CA VAL A 83 -8.27 11.46 12.09
C VAL A 83 -6.84 11.05 12.41
N VAL A 84 -6.65 9.82 12.88
CA VAL A 84 -5.34 9.29 13.26
C VAL A 84 -4.93 8.24 12.23
N LYS A 85 -3.74 8.40 11.63
CA LYS A 85 -3.10 7.34 10.84
C LYS A 85 -2.63 6.25 11.78
N ILE A 86 -3.12 5.02 11.59
CA ILE A 86 -2.83 3.85 12.44
C ILE A 86 -1.73 3.01 11.83
N GLU A 87 -1.82 2.69 10.53
CA GLU A 87 -0.92 1.75 9.87
C GLU A 87 -0.81 2.07 8.38
N SER A 88 0.39 1.98 7.82
CA SER A 88 0.65 1.93 6.37
C SER A 88 0.40 0.52 5.85
N LEU A 89 -0.32 0.38 4.75
CA LEU A 89 -0.80 -0.94 4.30
C LEU A 89 0.06 -1.58 3.20
N GLY A 90 1.00 -0.83 2.60
CA GLY A 90 1.98 -1.36 1.64
C GLY A 90 1.44 -1.56 0.21
N PHE A 91 0.23 -1.10 -0.10
CA PHE A 91 -0.34 -1.14 -1.44
C PHE A 91 -0.90 0.22 -1.87
N GLY A 92 -1.32 0.34 -3.14
CA GLY A 92 -1.78 1.63 -3.68
C GLY A 92 -0.66 2.67 -3.75
N VAL A 93 0.60 2.22 -3.80
CA VAL A 93 1.78 3.09 -3.83
C VAL A 93 1.75 3.95 -5.09
N CYS A 94 1.80 5.26 -4.88
CA CYS A 94 1.86 6.26 -5.94
C CYS A 94 2.58 7.51 -5.41
N ARG A 95 2.67 8.53 -6.24
CA ARG A 95 3.16 9.84 -5.85
C ARG A 95 2.32 10.93 -6.49
N LEU A 96 2.10 12.01 -5.77
CA LEU A 96 1.62 13.25 -6.35
C LEU A 96 2.83 14.00 -6.91
N ALA A 97 2.79 14.34 -8.18
CA ALA A 97 3.93 14.94 -8.86
C ALA A 97 3.51 16.10 -9.75
N VAL A 98 4.38 17.11 -9.84
CA VAL A 98 4.28 18.16 -10.86
C VAL A 98 4.86 17.61 -12.15
N ALA A 99 4.11 17.79 -13.25
CA ALA A 99 4.55 17.46 -14.58
C ALA A 99 4.29 18.64 -15.54
N VAL A 100 5.23 18.83 -16.47
CA VAL A 100 5.21 19.91 -17.45
C VAL A 100 5.26 19.36 -18.87
N PRO A 101 4.81 20.10 -19.88
CA PRO A 101 5.05 19.76 -21.29
C PRO A 101 6.54 19.53 -21.56
N LYS A 102 6.87 18.60 -22.47
CA LYS A 102 8.28 18.31 -22.82
C LYS A 102 9.03 19.53 -23.35
N SER A 103 8.33 20.51 -23.94
CA SER A 103 8.87 21.79 -24.44
C SER A 103 9.09 22.82 -23.34
N PHE A 104 8.59 22.61 -22.14
CA PHE A 104 8.76 23.53 -21.02
C PHE A 104 10.19 23.45 -20.48
N GLU A 105 10.89 24.56 -20.40
CA GLU A 105 12.22 24.64 -19.80
C GLU A 105 12.10 24.61 -18.28
N TYR A 106 12.56 23.51 -17.65
CA TYR A 106 12.50 23.31 -16.22
C TYR A 106 13.87 22.93 -15.67
N ASN A 107 14.39 23.73 -14.76
CA ASN A 107 15.66 23.53 -14.05
C ASN A 107 15.43 23.43 -12.53
N SER A 108 14.42 24.08 -12.01
CA SER A 108 14.09 24.11 -10.59
C SER A 108 12.61 24.41 -10.35
N VAL A 109 12.14 24.20 -9.11
CA VAL A 109 10.77 24.52 -8.71
C VAL A 109 10.43 26.02 -8.91
N LYS A 110 11.43 26.91 -8.95
CA LYS A 110 11.24 28.34 -9.20
C LYS A 110 10.75 28.65 -10.62
N ASP A 111 10.95 27.76 -11.57
CA ASP A 111 10.46 27.92 -12.94
C ASP A 111 8.92 27.77 -13.04
N LEU A 112 8.29 27.37 -11.94
CA LEU A 112 6.82 27.34 -11.81
C LEU A 112 6.23 28.70 -11.37
N GLU A 113 7.07 29.71 -11.10
CA GLU A 113 6.61 31.04 -10.71
C GLU A 113 5.69 31.65 -11.76
N GLY A 114 4.50 32.10 -11.37
CA GLY A 114 3.49 32.67 -12.26
C GLY A 114 2.78 31.68 -13.19
N CYS A 115 3.16 30.38 -13.18
CA CYS A 115 2.51 29.37 -13.98
C CYS A 115 1.10 29.07 -13.45
N LYS A 116 0.25 28.60 -14.35
CA LYS A 116 -1.06 28.03 -14.04
C LYS A 116 -0.94 26.51 -13.95
N ILE A 117 -1.24 25.92 -12.77
CA ILE A 117 -1.05 24.49 -12.51
C ILE A 117 -2.42 23.85 -12.26
N ALA A 118 -2.82 22.93 -13.14
CA ALA A 118 -4.05 22.16 -12.98
C ALA A 118 -3.85 21.01 -12.01
N THR A 119 -4.81 20.79 -11.09
CA THR A 119 -4.74 19.72 -10.09
C THR A 119 -6.11 19.35 -9.53
N SER A 120 -6.24 18.09 -9.05
CA SER A 120 -7.32 17.66 -8.16
C SER A 120 -6.95 17.76 -6.67
N TYR A 121 -5.72 18.24 -6.35
CA TYR A 121 -5.14 18.30 -4.99
C TYR A 121 -4.64 19.70 -4.65
N PRO A 122 -5.56 20.71 -4.58
CA PRO A 122 -5.17 22.10 -4.39
C PRO A 122 -4.52 22.38 -3.03
N THR A 123 -4.92 21.68 -1.97
CA THR A 123 -4.37 21.87 -0.63
C THR A 123 -2.91 21.42 -0.57
N ILE A 124 -2.62 20.21 -1.05
CA ILE A 124 -1.26 19.65 -1.05
C ILE A 124 -0.34 20.47 -1.96
N LEU A 125 -0.82 20.83 -3.17
CA LEU A 125 -0.06 21.67 -4.09
C LEU A 125 0.23 23.05 -3.50
N GLY A 126 -0.77 23.69 -2.89
CA GLY A 126 -0.61 25.00 -2.25
C GLY A 126 0.42 24.97 -1.13
N ASP A 127 0.44 23.90 -0.32
CA ASP A 127 1.45 23.72 0.72
C ASP A 127 2.85 23.47 0.15
N PHE A 128 2.96 22.75 -0.95
CA PHE A 128 4.23 22.53 -1.65
C PHE A 128 4.78 23.84 -2.22
N LEU A 129 3.98 24.60 -2.92
CA LEU A 129 4.37 25.90 -3.51
C LEU A 129 4.80 26.88 -2.41
N ARG A 130 4.04 26.98 -1.32
CA ARG A 130 4.35 27.84 -0.18
C ARG A 130 5.68 27.49 0.48
N ARG A 131 5.94 26.18 0.71
CA ARG A 131 7.22 25.70 1.29
C ARG A 131 8.42 26.02 0.40
N ASN A 132 8.21 26.09 -0.92
CA ASN A 132 9.25 26.44 -1.87
C ASN A 132 9.30 27.95 -2.20
N SER A 133 8.42 28.78 -1.60
CA SER A 133 8.30 30.22 -1.87
C SER A 133 8.11 30.48 -3.35
N VAL A 134 7.15 29.80 -3.97
CA VAL A 134 6.72 29.95 -5.37
C VAL A 134 5.25 30.39 -5.38
N GLU A 135 4.95 31.44 -6.15
CA GLU A 135 3.60 31.90 -6.38
C GLU A 135 3.12 31.42 -7.76
N ALA A 136 2.09 30.55 -7.78
CA ALA A 136 1.51 30.00 -8.99
C ALA A 136 -0.01 29.98 -8.88
N GLU A 137 -0.72 30.06 -10.02
CA GLU A 137 -2.18 29.95 -10.07
C GLU A 137 -2.58 28.47 -9.98
N ILE A 138 -3.30 28.08 -8.94
CA ILE A 138 -3.85 26.73 -8.80
C ILE A 138 -5.19 26.65 -9.50
N HIS A 139 -5.29 25.82 -10.55
CA HIS A 139 -6.53 25.57 -11.29
C HIS A 139 -7.10 24.21 -10.90
N THR A 140 -8.12 24.23 -10.03
CA THR A 140 -8.74 23.00 -9.51
C THR A 140 -9.67 22.38 -10.54
N ILE A 141 -9.42 21.12 -10.91
CA ILE A 141 -10.27 20.31 -11.80
C ILE A 141 -10.42 18.89 -11.24
N SER A 142 -11.57 18.26 -11.52
CA SER A 142 -11.87 16.90 -11.08
C SER A 142 -11.66 15.91 -12.21
N GLY A 143 -10.54 15.19 -12.20
CA GLY A 143 -10.18 14.16 -13.19
C GLY A 143 -9.67 14.72 -14.52
N SER A 144 -9.02 13.86 -15.29
CA SER A 144 -8.40 14.20 -16.59
C SER A 144 -7.47 15.42 -16.54
N VAL A 145 -6.76 15.56 -15.44
CA VAL A 145 -5.84 16.68 -15.17
C VAL A 145 -4.73 16.74 -16.22
N GLU A 146 -4.26 15.59 -16.68
CA GLU A 146 -3.16 15.40 -17.63
C GLU A 146 -3.39 16.01 -19.01
N ILE A 147 -4.63 16.26 -19.40
CA ILE A 147 -4.93 16.88 -20.71
C ILE A 147 -4.86 18.41 -20.67
N ALA A 148 -4.88 19.02 -19.48
CA ALA A 148 -5.02 20.47 -19.31
C ALA A 148 -3.97 21.29 -20.08
N PRO A 149 -2.67 20.95 -20.09
CA PRO A 149 -1.67 21.69 -20.87
C PRO A 149 -1.88 21.56 -22.39
N GLY A 150 -2.27 20.37 -22.85
CA GLY A 150 -2.49 20.11 -24.29
C GLY A 150 -3.63 20.91 -24.90
N ILE A 151 -4.59 21.35 -24.09
CA ILE A 151 -5.73 22.17 -24.52
C ILE A 151 -5.58 23.65 -24.13
N GLY A 152 -4.42 24.05 -23.59
CA GLY A 152 -4.16 25.45 -23.20
C GLY A 152 -4.89 25.91 -21.93
N LEU A 153 -5.34 24.99 -21.07
CA LEU A 153 -6.03 25.30 -19.82
C LEU A 153 -5.05 25.61 -18.68
N ALA A 154 -3.85 25.04 -18.72
CA ALA A 154 -2.79 25.22 -17.73
C ALA A 154 -1.41 25.07 -18.37
N ASP A 155 -0.36 25.57 -17.69
CA ASP A 155 1.03 25.45 -18.11
C ASP A 155 1.65 24.15 -17.60
N ALA A 156 1.19 23.68 -16.46
CA ALA A 156 1.65 22.47 -15.78
C ALA A 156 0.48 21.71 -15.14
N VAL A 157 0.75 20.49 -14.69
CA VAL A 157 -0.20 19.71 -13.91
C VAL A 157 0.45 19.23 -12.62
N CYS A 158 -0.38 18.98 -11.59
CA CYS A 158 0.00 18.26 -10.40
C CYS A 158 -1.02 17.14 -10.18
N ASP A 159 -0.61 15.89 -10.40
CA ASP A 159 -1.54 14.75 -10.35
C ASP A 159 -0.86 13.49 -9.83
N LEU A 160 -1.68 12.46 -9.52
CA LEU A 160 -1.21 11.17 -9.06
C LEU A 160 -0.53 10.38 -10.18
N VAL A 161 0.68 9.95 -9.90
CA VAL A 161 1.51 9.16 -10.81
C VAL A 161 1.85 7.82 -10.16
N SER A 162 1.47 6.72 -10.81
CA SER A 162 1.97 5.39 -10.43
C SER A 162 3.09 4.94 -11.35
N SER A 163 2.82 4.67 -12.63
CA SER A 163 3.83 4.30 -13.64
C SER A 163 4.33 5.45 -14.50
N GLY A 164 3.59 6.57 -14.56
CA GLY A 164 3.90 7.71 -15.42
C GLY A 164 3.45 7.55 -16.89
N SER A 165 2.84 6.43 -17.27
CA SER A 165 2.41 6.16 -18.65
C SER A 165 1.40 7.20 -19.16
N THR A 166 0.45 7.62 -18.34
CA THR A 166 -0.56 8.63 -18.68
C THR A 166 0.07 9.98 -18.99
N LEU A 167 1.03 10.43 -18.16
CA LEU A 167 1.78 11.67 -18.41
C LEU A 167 2.54 11.60 -19.72
N PHE A 168 3.26 10.50 -19.94
CA PHE A 168 4.05 10.30 -21.16
C PHE A 168 3.18 10.34 -22.43
N THR A 169 2.01 9.70 -22.41
CA THR A 169 1.06 9.67 -23.53
C THR A 169 0.53 11.08 -23.86
N ASN A 170 0.38 11.94 -22.85
CA ASN A 170 -0.05 13.32 -23.00
C ASN A 170 1.09 14.31 -23.25
N GLY A 171 2.30 13.80 -23.57
CA GLY A 171 3.45 14.67 -23.89
C GLY A 171 4.06 15.42 -22.70
N LEU A 172 3.75 14.96 -21.49
CA LEU A 172 4.24 15.53 -20.24
C LEU A 172 5.49 14.79 -19.73
N ARG A 173 6.27 15.48 -18.93
CA ARG A 173 7.36 14.90 -18.13
C ARG A 173 7.23 15.31 -16.68
N GLU A 174 7.42 14.37 -15.78
CA GLU A 174 7.48 14.62 -14.34
C GLU A 174 8.74 15.41 -14.00
N VAL A 175 8.61 16.41 -13.14
CA VAL A 175 9.70 17.30 -12.72
C VAL A 175 9.89 17.36 -11.22
N GLU A 176 8.82 17.30 -10.43
CA GLU A 176 8.90 17.35 -8.97
C GLU A 176 7.95 16.30 -8.33
N THR A 177 8.43 15.63 -7.31
CA THR A 177 7.57 14.81 -6.43
C THR A 177 7.08 15.65 -5.25
N VAL A 178 5.79 15.88 -5.17
CA VAL A 178 5.15 16.70 -4.13
C VAL A 178 4.87 15.88 -2.87
N LEU A 179 4.32 14.67 -3.05
CA LEU A 179 3.97 13.75 -1.97
C LEU A 179 4.11 12.31 -2.43
N ARG A 180 4.70 11.44 -1.61
CA ARG A 180 4.58 9.98 -1.78
C ARG A 180 3.38 9.49 -1.02
N SER A 181 2.62 8.58 -1.59
CA SER A 181 1.34 8.10 -1.04
C SER A 181 1.23 6.59 -1.18
N GLU A 182 0.63 5.99 -0.18
CA GLU A 182 0.18 4.60 -0.17
C GLU A 182 -1.18 4.49 0.54
N ALA A 183 -1.78 3.31 0.51
CA ALA A 183 -2.96 3.03 1.31
C ALA A 183 -2.62 3.05 2.81
N VAL A 184 -3.45 3.75 3.60
CA VAL A 184 -3.31 3.82 5.05
C VAL A 184 -4.61 3.46 5.75
N LEU A 185 -4.48 2.81 6.91
CA LEU A 185 -5.58 2.64 7.85
C LEU A 185 -5.66 3.87 8.75
N ILE A 186 -6.81 4.52 8.77
CA ILE A 186 -7.10 5.65 9.64
C ILE A 186 -8.16 5.28 10.68
N ALA A 187 -8.18 5.97 11.79
CA ALA A 187 -9.18 5.84 12.84
C ALA A 187 -9.64 7.20 13.35
N ARG A 188 -10.84 7.28 13.87
CA ARG A 188 -11.27 8.45 14.64
C ARG A 188 -10.45 8.57 15.93
N PRO A 189 -10.17 9.78 16.40
CA PRO A 189 -9.64 9.97 17.74
C PRO A 189 -10.62 9.39 18.77
N ASN A 190 -10.10 8.81 19.85
CA ASN A 190 -10.92 8.36 20.99
C ASN A 190 -11.96 7.28 20.65
N LEU A 191 -11.50 6.15 20.07
CA LEU A 191 -12.32 4.96 19.94
C LEU A 191 -12.79 4.47 21.31
N GLU A 192 -14.02 3.96 21.38
CA GLU A 192 -14.51 3.26 22.57
C GLU A 192 -13.67 2.02 22.85
N VAL A 193 -13.52 1.65 24.13
CA VAL A 193 -12.71 0.49 24.56
C VAL A 193 -13.11 -0.79 23.83
N SER A 194 -14.41 -0.99 23.62
CA SER A 194 -14.95 -2.14 22.89
C SER A 194 -14.54 -2.16 21.41
N SER A 195 -14.58 -1.01 20.73
CA SER A 195 -14.14 -0.84 19.33
C SER A 195 -12.63 -0.96 19.21
N GLN A 196 -11.89 -0.43 20.17
CA GLN A 196 -10.41 -0.55 20.22
C GLN A 196 -9.99 -2.03 20.32
N ALA A 197 -10.63 -2.81 21.17
CA ALA A 197 -10.33 -4.24 21.32
C ALA A 197 -10.57 -5.03 20.00
N ILE A 198 -11.54 -4.62 19.19
CA ILE A 198 -11.78 -5.22 17.87
C ILE A 198 -10.73 -4.75 16.87
N LEU A 199 -10.37 -3.47 16.90
CA LEU A 199 -9.29 -2.91 16.07
C LEU A 199 -7.96 -3.61 16.34
N ASP A 200 -7.61 -3.84 17.61
CA ASP A 200 -6.36 -4.53 17.99
C ASP A 200 -6.30 -5.96 17.39
N LYS A 201 -7.43 -6.68 17.41
CA LYS A 201 -7.54 -8.00 16.76
C LYS A 201 -7.38 -7.91 15.24
N LEU A 202 -7.93 -6.87 14.62
CA LEU A 202 -7.75 -6.62 13.19
C LEU A 202 -6.30 -6.30 12.86
N LEU A 203 -5.67 -5.42 13.62
CA LEU A 203 -4.25 -5.04 13.44
C LEU A 203 -3.32 -6.24 13.60
N PHE A 204 -3.58 -7.13 14.56
CA PHE A 204 -2.83 -8.37 14.69
C PHE A 204 -2.87 -9.21 13.42
N ARG A 205 -4.07 -9.39 12.82
CA ARG A 205 -4.23 -10.12 11.56
C ARG A 205 -3.57 -9.42 10.38
N LEU A 206 -3.69 -8.09 10.28
CA LEU A 206 -3.04 -7.28 9.26
C LEU A 206 -1.51 -7.44 9.30
N LYS A 207 -0.93 -7.37 10.50
CA LYS A 207 0.52 -7.58 10.69
C LYS A 207 0.96 -8.98 10.28
N ALA A 208 0.17 -10.01 10.62
CA ALA A 208 0.46 -11.39 10.22
C ALA A 208 0.42 -11.58 8.69
N VAL A 209 -0.52 -10.95 8.00
CA VAL A 209 -0.61 -10.97 6.53
C VAL A 209 0.56 -10.22 5.90
N LYS A 210 0.87 -9.00 6.37
CA LYS A 210 2.01 -8.21 5.87
C LYS A 210 3.34 -8.94 6.06
N ALA A 211 3.55 -9.57 7.22
CA ALA A 211 4.75 -10.36 7.49
C ALA A 211 4.85 -11.55 6.53
N ALA A 212 3.73 -12.22 6.24
CA ALA A 212 3.67 -13.33 5.30
C ALA A 212 3.99 -12.90 3.86
N GLU A 213 3.45 -11.76 3.41
CA GLU A 213 3.69 -11.22 2.06
C GLU A 213 5.16 -10.81 1.82
N ALA A 214 5.85 -10.37 2.87
CA ALA A 214 7.25 -10.00 2.79
C ALA A 214 8.22 -11.20 2.81
N ASN A 215 7.71 -12.43 2.96
CA ASN A 215 8.51 -13.62 3.15
C ASN A 215 8.00 -14.79 2.32
N LYS A 216 8.91 -15.75 2.05
CA LYS A 216 8.61 -17.04 1.41
C LYS A 216 9.09 -18.19 2.29
N TYR A 217 8.36 -19.28 2.28
CA TYR A 217 8.83 -20.53 2.85
C TYR A 217 9.59 -21.30 1.79
N ILE A 218 10.84 -21.65 2.07
CA ILE A 218 11.71 -22.43 1.19
C ILE A 218 11.98 -23.80 1.80
N LEU A 219 11.91 -24.82 0.98
CA LEU A 219 12.33 -26.19 1.26
C LEU A 219 13.29 -26.62 0.17
N LEU A 220 14.38 -27.27 0.54
CA LEU A 220 15.38 -27.77 -0.40
C LEU A 220 16.11 -28.98 0.16
N ASN A 221 16.78 -29.71 -0.70
CA ASN A 221 17.71 -30.78 -0.34
C ASN A 221 19.14 -30.29 -0.50
N ALA A 222 19.98 -30.61 0.44
CA ALA A 222 21.40 -30.24 0.49
C ALA A 222 22.29 -31.39 0.78
N PRO A 223 23.49 -31.51 0.13
CA PRO A 223 24.50 -32.46 0.52
C PRO A 223 25.08 -32.13 1.90
N ASP A 224 25.21 -33.12 2.77
CA ASP A 224 25.64 -32.92 4.16
C ASP A 224 27.02 -32.23 4.26
N GLU A 225 27.90 -32.46 3.29
CA GLU A 225 29.24 -31.81 3.21
C GLU A 225 29.16 -30.29 2.99
N ARG A 226 28.03 -29.77 2.44
CA ARG A 226 27.81 -28.35 2.17
C ARG A 226 26.79 -27.71 3.11
N LEU A 227 26.30 -28.47 4.07
CA LEU A 227 25.20 -28.07 4.95
C LEU A 227 25.49 -26.76 5.68
N ALA A 228 26.70 -26.59 6.22
CA ALA A 228 27.09 -25.37 6.93
C ALA A 228 27.06 -24.13 6.03
N GLU A 229 27.58 -24.22 4.80
CA GLU A 229 27.60 -23.12 3.84
C GLU A 229 26.18 -22.76 3.36
N ILE A 230 25.31 -23.76 3.23
CA ILE A 230 23.90 -23.54 2.80
C ILE A 230 23.08 -22.92 3.93
N ILE A 231 23.30 -23.34 5.18
CA ILE A 231 22.62 -22.75 6.35
C ILE A 231 22.97 -21.26 6.52
N GLU A 232 24.20 -20.84 6.22
CA GLU A 232 24.60 -19.42 6.28
C GLU A 232 23.82 -18.55 5.30
N LEU A 233 23.36 -19.11 4.17
CA LEU A 233 22.53 -18.41 3.19
C LEU A 233 21.03 -18.35 3.59
N LEU A 234 20.64 -19.10 4.61
CA LEU A 234 19.26 -19.25 5.04
C LEU A 234 19.09 -18.87 6.53
N PRO A 235 19.12 -17.56 6.87
CA PRO A 235 19.07 -17.14 8.26
C PRO A 235 17.79 -17.59 8.98
N GLY A 236 16.67 -17.72 8.24
CA GLY A 236 15.38 -18.10 8.80
C GLY A 236 14.89 -17.12 9.87
N MET A 237 13.85 -17.51 10.62
CA MET A 237 13.34 -16.72 11.76
C MET A 237 14.22 -16.81 13.00
N LYS A 238 14.84 -17.97 13.24
CA LYS A 238 15.86 -18.24 14.27
C LYS A 238 17.01 -19.02 13.67
N SER A 239 16.70 -20.16 13.04
CA SER A 239 17.61 -21.03 12.31
C SER A 239 16.80 -21.88 11.34
N PRO A 240 17.40 -22.39 10.25
CA PRO A 240 16.74 -23.39 9.41
C PRO A 240 16.47 -24.68 10.19
N THR A 241 15.42 -25.38 9.80
CA THR A 241 15.18 -26.75 10.25
C THR A 241 15.92 -27.70 9.31
N VAL A 242 16.69 -28.63 9.86
CA VAL A 242 17.44 -29.63 9.08
C VAL A 242 16.93 -31.01 9.44
N MET A 243 16.61 -31.83 8.43
CA MET A 243 16.15 -33.21 8.60
C MET A 243 16.92 -34.13 7.66
N PRO A 244 17.53 -35.26 8.16
CA PRO A 244 18.18 -36.23 7.30
C PRO A 244 17.19 -36.80 6.27
N LEU A 245 17.65 -37.02 5.04
CA LEU A 245 16.89 -37.76 4.03
C LEU A 245 17.10 -39.26 4.20
N ALA A 246 16.24 -40.06 3.56
CA ALA A 246 16.43 -41.51 3.47
C ALA A 246 17.71 -41.86 2.68
N GLU A 247 18.09 -41.00 1.74
CA GLU A 247 19.38 -41.12 1.04
C GLU A 247 20.50 -40.57 1.92
N LYS A 248 21.50 -41.40 2.17
CA LYS A 248 22.65 -41.05 3.04
C LYS A 248 23.49 -39.95 2.40
N GLY A 249 23.92 -38.98 3.21
CA GLY A 249 24.74 -37.86 2.78
C GLY A 249 23.92 -36.69 2.30
N TRP A 250 22.58 -36.72 2.48
CA TRP A 250 21.67 -35.64 2.11
C TRP A 250 20.70 -35.27 3.24
N SER A 251 20.46 -34.00 3.38
CA SER A 251 19.50 -33.46 4.34
C SER A 251 18.49 -32.53 3.65
N SER A 252 17.26 -32.52 4.14
CA SER A 252 16.23 -31.52 3.75
C SER A 252 16.35 -30.32 4.69
N ILE A 253 16.34 -29.13 4.13
CA ILE A 253 16.38 -27.85 4.85
C ILE A 253 15.09 -27.10 4.62
N HIS A 254 14.52 -26.60 5.71
CA HIS A 254 13.34 -25.74 5.69
C HIS A 254 13.67 -24.39 6.32
N SER A 255 13.31 -23.30 5.65
CA SER A 255 13.57 -21.96 6.16
C SER A 255 12.51 -20.95 5.66
N VAL A 256 12.60 -19.75 6.18
CA VAL A 256 11.86 -18.56 5.71
C VAL A 256 12.89 -17.56 5.21
N ILE A 257 12.66 -17.03 4.02
CA ILE A 257 13.52 -16.03 3.38
C ILE A 257 12.71 -14.80 3.00
N ALA A 258 13.33 -13.64 2.98
CA ALA A 258 12.70 -12.42 2.52
C ALA A 258 12.41 -12.49 1.01
N GLU A 259 11.25 -11.98 0.58
CA GLU A 259 10.89 -11.90 -0.83
C GLU A 259 11.88 -11.06 -1.64
N SER A 260 12.44 -10.00 -1.04
CA SER A 260 13.43 -9.13 -1.69
C SER A 260 14.71 -9.85 -2.09
N ASP A 261 15.13 -10.83 -1.30
CA ASP A 261 16.43 -11.50 -1.42
C ASP A 261 16.31 -12.86 -2.12
N PHE A 262 15.08 -13.21 -2.52
CA PHE A 262 14.73 -14.55 -2.98
C PHE A 262 15.61 -15.06 -4.13
N TRP A 263 15.67 -14.30 -5.25
CA TRP A 263 16.34 -14.76 -6.45
C TRP A 263 17.86 -14.90 -6.26
N GLU A 264 18.50 -13.95 -5.57
CA GLU A 264 19.92 -14.02 -5.25
C GLU A 264 20.23 -15.21 -4.31
N THR A 265 19.39 -15.41 -3.31
CA THR A 265 19.52 -16.54 -2.38
C THR A 265 19.40 -17.86 -3.12
N VAL A 266 18.41 -18.04 -4.01
CA VAL A 266 18.21 -19.29 -4.76
C VAL A 266 19.38 -19.59 -5.69
N GLU A 267 19.93 -18.60 -6.38
CA GLU A 267 21.10 -18.77 -7.23
C GLU A 267 22.33 -19.24 -6.41
N ASN A 268 22.56 -18.61 -5.27
CA ASN A 268 23.65 -18.98 -4.35
C ASN A 268 23.48 -20.40 -3.79
N LEU A 269 22.26 -20.79 -3.42
CA LEU A 269 21.95 -22.15 -2.94
C LEU A 269 22.22 -23.19 -4.03
N LYS A 270 21.83 -22.96 -5.26
CA LYS A 270 22.12 -23.86 -6.40
C LYS A 270 23.62 -24.01 -6.64
N ASN A 271 24.38 -22.92 -6.57
CA ASN A 271 25.83 -22.92 -6.73
C ASN A 271 26.55 -23.71 -5.62
N LYS A 272 25.92 -23.87 -4.45
CA LYS A 272 26.40 -24.69 -3.33
C LYS A 272 25.93 -26.16 -3.41
N GLY A 273 25.20 -26.54 -4.46
CA GLY A 273 24.74 -27.90 -4.68
C GLY A 273 23.38 -28.22 -4.07
N ALA A 274 22.59 -27.21 -3.71
CA ALA A 274 21.21 -27.41 -3.30
C ALA A 274 20.35 -27.87 -4.47
N GLU A 275 19.50 -28.85 -4.23
CA GLU A 275 18.59 -29.46 -5.22
C GLU A 275 17.16 -29.49 -4.71
N GLY A 276 16.19 -29.76 -5.60
CA GLY A 276 14.78 -29.92 -5.24
C GLY A 276 14.20 -28.71 -4.52
N ILE A 277 14.62 -27.51 -4.90
CA ILE A 277 14.19 -26.26 -4.24
C ILE A 277 12.72 -26.00 -4.50
N LEU A 278 11.90 -26.01 -3.46
CA LEU A 278 10.49 -25.67 -3.48
C LEU A 278 10.26 -24.35 -2.73
N VAL A 279 9.42 -23.52 -3.30
CA VAL A 279 9.08 -22.20 -2.72
C VAL A 279 7.57 -22.08 -2.59
N LEU A 280 7.12 -21.80 -1.38
CA LEU A 280 5.71 -21.68 -1.07
C LEU A 280 5.39 -20.28 -0.55
N SER A 281 4.24 -19.76 -0.96
CA SER A 281 3.69 -18.57 -0.35
C SER A 281 3.21 -18.86 1.06
N ILE A 282 3.40 -17.90 1.94
CA ILE A 282 2.92 -17.97 3.32
C ILE A 282 1.63 -17.18 3.40
N ASP A 283 0.56 -17.75 3.90
CA ASP A 283 -0.72 -17.05 4.04
C ASP A 283 -0.72 -16.09 5.22
N GLN A 284 -0.12 -16.52 6.34
CA GLN A 284 -0.03 -15.74 7.57
C GLN A 284 1.27 -16.08 8.30
N MET A 285 1.94 -15.08 8.86
CA MET A 285 3.16 -15.25 9.63
C MET A 285 3.05 -14.44 10.92
N ILE A 286 3.23 -15.13 12.04
CA ILE A 286 3.18 -14.53 13.38
C ILE A 286 4.56 -14.66 13.99
N ASN A 287 5.19 -13.53 14.25
CA ASN A 287 6.51 -13.43 14.89
C ASN A 287 6.39 -13.38 16.41
#